data_876c8888640155b59e70826a1dea4e43
#
_entry.id   876c8888640155b59e70826a1dea4e43
#
_cell.length_a   1.000
_cell.length_b   1.000
_cell.length_c   1.000
_cell.angle_alpha   90.00
_cell.angle_beta   90.00
_cell.angle_gamma   90.00
#
_symmetry.space_group_name_H-M   'P 1'
#
loop_
_entity.id
_entity.type
_entity.pdbx_description
1 polymer ?
#
loop_
_entity_poly.entity_id
_entity_poly.type
_entity_poly.pdbx_seq_one_letter_code
_entity_poly.pdbx_strand_id
1 'polypeptide(L)'
;EIIDKTNHGKSIAIAFKGKERDEQLEAINSLMPHTNGVLSATTAFGKTVTAAALIAQRKINTLILVHSKALLMQWHERLSEFLDIDFIEDNVPKKRGRKKVFSPVGSLDSTSNTLHGVVDVALMQSCFEDGEVKSFVQDYGMVIVDECHHVSSITFENVLKHVTAHYVYGLTATPIRKDGLQPIIFMQCGPIRFSVDAKAQIQKQSFQRYLVPRFTSYRPVTDDKHTFTALSQSLAESEMRNNLIIEDVLNAVASGRTPIILTSRTSHVELITKMLEPQVANVIKLTGEGTSKHKREIIQKLQDIPRDAPLVIVATGKYVGEGFDYPRLDTLFLALPISWKGLVAQYAGRLHRENEGKTDVRIYDYIDIHEPVCESMYPVSYTHLT
;
A
#
# COMPACT_ATOMS: atom_id res chain seq x y z
N GLU A 1 21.99 -0.16 -37.44
CA GLU A 1 22.78 -0.87 -36.42
C GLU A 1 21.98 -0.88 -35.13
N ILE A 2 21.73 -2.06 -34.55
CA ILE A 2 21.04 -2.20 -33.26
C ILE A 2 22.15 -2.25 -32.22
N ILE A 3 22.15 -1.28 -31.30
CA ILE A 3 23.11 -1.23 -30.20
C ILE A 3 22.38 -1.75 -28.94
N ASP A 4 22.82 -2.89 -28.43
CA ASP A 4 22.35 -3.42 -27.17
C ASP A 4 22.98 -2.62 -25.99
N LYS A 5 22.11 -1.97 -25.17
CA LYS A 5 22.52 -1.21 -24.00
C LYS A 5 22.08 -1.90 -22.70
N THR A 6 21.70 -3.18 -22.76
CA THR A 6 21.22 -3.93 -21.60
C THR A 6 22.30 -4.06 -20.53
N ASN A 7 22.00 -3.63 -19.32
CA ASN A 7 22.86 -3.79 -18.17
C ASN A 7 22.55 -5.11 -17.44
N HIS A 8 23.47 -6.09 -17.51
CA HIS A 8 23.33 -7.37 -16.81
C HIS A 8 23.60 -7.27 -15.31
N GLY A 9 24.05 -6.10 -14.85
CA GLY A 9 24.30 -5.82 -13.45
C GLY A 9 25.58 -6.40 -12.87
N LYS A 10 25.74 -6.22 -11.58
CA LYS A 10 26.87 -6.74 -10.78
C LYS A 10 26.37 -7.87 -9.91
N SER A 11 27.16 -8.95 -9.82
CA SER A 11 26.88 -10.01 -8.84
C SER A 11 27.07 -9.47 -7.41
N ILE A 12 26.13 -9.80 -6.53
CA ILE A 12 26.15 -9.41 -5.13
C ILE A 12 26.10 -10.63 -4.22
N ALA A 13 26.85 -10.58 -3.11
CA ALA A 13 26.81 -11.59 -2.08
C ALA A 13 25.59 -11.31 -1.17
N ILE A 14 24.54 -12.13 -1.32
CA ILE A 14 23.27 -11.93 -0.65
C ILE A 14 22.58 -13.26 -0.36
N ALA A 15 21.92 -13.35 0.80
CA ALA A 15 21.10 -14.50 1.18
C ALA A 15 19.74 -14.06 1.71
N PHE A 16 18.73 -14.90 1.54
CA PHE A 16 17.40 -14.70 2.11
C PHE A 16 17.35 -15.30 3.51
N LYS A 17 16.93 -14.51 4.51
CA LYS A 17 16.82 -14.91 5.92
C LYS A 17 15.46 -15.45 6.32
N GLY A 18 14.46 -15.32 5.45
CA GLY A 18 13.10 -15.75 5.72
C GLY A 18 12.81 -17.19 5.33
N LYS A 19 11.53 -17.55 5.44
CA LYS A 19 10.97 -18.78 4.86
C LYS A 19 9.81 -18.39 3.97
N GLU A 20 9.87 -18.77 2.72
CA GLU A 20 8.79 -18.55 1.75
C GLU A 20 7.63 -19.50 2.06
N ARG A 21 6.41 -19.02 1.86
CA ARG A 21 5.21 -19.86 1.78
C ARG A 21 5.15 -20.51 0.40
N ASP A 22 4.47 -21.66 0.30
CA ASP A 22 4.38 -22.41 -0.95
C ASP A 22 3.93 -21.55 -2.13
N GLU A 23 2.92 -20.69 -1.93
CA GLU A 23 2.43 -19.77 -2.95
C GLU A 23 3.47 -18.71 -3.36
N GLN A 24 4.30 -18.26 -2.43
CA GLN A 24 5.39 -17.33 -2.72
C GLN A 24 6.49 -18.01 -3.52
N LEU A 25 6.79 -19.27 -3.20
CA LEU A 25 7.74 -20.09 -3.96
C LEU A 25 7.24 -20.34 -5.39
N GLU A 26 5.94 -20.62 -5.56
CA GLU A 26 5.33 -20.74 -6.89
C GLU A 26 5.46 -19.44 -7.69
N ALA A 27 5.21 -18.29 -7.05
CA ALA A 27 5.36 -16.98 -7.69
C ALA A 27 6.81 -16.71 -8.13
N ILE A 28 7.80 -17.02 -7.28
CA ILE A 28 9.21 -16.89 -7.59
C ILE A 28 9.57 -17.79 -8.77
N ASN A 29 9.17 -19.07 -8.72
CA ASN A 29 9.43 -20.04 -9.79
C ASN A 29 8.80 -19.62 -11.13
N SER A 30 7.67 -18.92 -11.10
CA SER A 30 7.03 -18.37 -12.31
C SER A 30 7.74 -17.15 -12.88
N LEU A 31 8.45 -16.36 -12.05
CA LEU A 31 9.22 -15.19 -12.49
C LEU A 31 10.64 -15.55 -12.93
N MET A 32 11.26 -16.51 -12.27
CA MET A 32 12.70 -16.87 -12.50
C MET A 32 13.06 -17.22 -13.96
N PRO A 33 12.24 -17.90 -14.77
CA PRO A 33 12.57 -18.18 -16.17
C PRO A 33 12.56 -16.94 -17.09
N HIS A 34 12.05 -15.81 -16.60
CA HIS A 34 11.80 -14.62 -17.42
C HIS A 34 12.68 -13.44 -16.99
N THR A 35 13.02 -12.58 -17.95
CA THR A 35 13.73 -11.32 -17.69
C THR A 35 12.77 -10.20 -17.28
N ASN A 36 11.49 -10.34 -17.57
CA ASN A 36 10.46 -9.36 -17.20
C ASN A 36 9.15 -10.06 -16.84
N GLY A 37 8.35 -9.39 -16.04
CA GLY A 37 7.03 -9.89 -15.70
C GLY A 37 6.39 -9.17 -14.52
N VAL A 38 5.08 -9.31 -14.40
CA VAL A 38 4.29 -8.74 -13.33
C VAL A 38 3.82 -9.84 -12.38
N LEU A 39 4.03 -9.63 -11.09
CA LEU A 39 3.40 -10.36 -10.00
C LEU A 39 2.13 -9.62 -9.59
N SER A 40 0.98 -10.21 -9.88
CA SER A 40 -0.33 -9.71 -9.46
C SER A 40 -0.82 -10.46 -8.24
N ALA A 41 -0.74 -9.82 -7.06
CA ALA A 41 -1.14 -10.45 -5.81
C ALA A 41 -1.68 -9.42 -4.81
N THR A 42 -2.62 -9.85 -3.96
CA THR A 42 -3.20 -8.99 -2.92
C THR A 42 -2.15 -8.46 -1.94
N THR A 43 -2.52 -7.45 -1.15
CA THR A 43 -1.59 -6.86 -0.16
C THR A 43 -1.16 -7.86 0.93
N ALA A 44 -2.01 -8.84 1.25
CA ALA A 44 -1.73 -9.88 2.26
C ALA A 44 -0.82 -11.01 1.75
N PHE A 45 -0.57 -11.10 0.45
CA PHE A 45 0.29 -12.13 -0.15
C PHE A 45 1.75 -12.07 0.33
N GLY A 46 2.24 -10.86 0.66
CA GLY A 46 3.64 -10.67 1.03
C GLY A 46 4.54 -10.43 -0.19
N LYS A 47 4.10 -9.61 -1.14
CA LYS A 47 4.85 -9.23 -2.35
C LYS A 47 6.30 -8.80 -2.05
N THR A 48 6.50 -8.04 -0.97
CA THR A 48 7.83 -7.57 -0.55
C THR A 48 8.75 -8.72 -0.14
N VAL A 49 8.23 -9.74 0.56
CA VAL A 49 8.96 -10.95 0.94
C VAL A 49 9.33 -11.77 -0.29
N THR A 50 8.36 -11.95 -1.20
CA THR A 50 8.59 -12.63 -2.49
C THR A 50 9.67 -11.93 -3.31
N ALA A 51 9.64 -10.60 -3.36
CA ALA A 51 10.66 -9.82 -4.06
C ALA A 51 12.05 -9.93 -3.38
N ALA A 52 12.12 -9.91 -2.04
CA ALA A 52 13.37 -10.12 -1.33
C ALA A 52 13.98 -11.50 -1.62
N ALA A 53 13.16 -12.55 -1.63
CA ALA A 53 13.62 -13.90 -2.01
C ALA A 53 14.05 -13.96 -3.48
N LEU A 54 13.34 -13.30 -4.40
CA LEU A 54 13.73 -13.21 -5.81
C LEU A 54 15.09 -12.49 -5.98
N ILE A 55 15.33 -11.40 -5.25
CA ILE A 55 16.61 -10.68 -5.24
C ILE A 55 17.74 -11.62 -4.77
N ALA A 56 17.52 -12.34 -3.68
CA ALA A 56 18.51 -13.27 -3.13
C ALA A 56 18.80 -14.45 -4.07
N GLN A 57 17.81 -14.91 -4.85
CA GLN A 57 18.01 -15.97 -5.84
C GLN A 57 18.74 -15.47 -7.10
N ARG A 58 18.44 -14.25 -7.58
CA ARG A 58 19.10 -13.62 -8.74
C ARG A 58 20.55 -13.23 -8.43
N LYS A 59 20.83 -12.78 -7.21
CA LYS A 59 22.15 -12.31 -6.77
C LYS A 59 22.72 -11.20 -7.66
N ILE A 60 21.88 -10.30 -8.11
CA ILE A 60 22.22 -9.18 -8.99
C ILE A 60 21.82 -7.88 -8.32
N ASN A 61 22.65 -6.85 -8.46
CA ASN A 61 22.39 -5.55 -7.88
C ASN A 61 21.03 -5.00 -8.34
N THR A 62 20.25 -4.52 -7.38
CA THR A 62 18.81 -4.28 -7.57
C THR A 62 18.40 -2.88 -7.12
N LEU A 63 17.61 -2.22 -7.96
CA LEU A 63 16.89 -0.98 -7.63
C LEU A 63 15.40 -1.26 -7.46
N ILE A 64 14.84 -0.87 -6.34
CA ILE A 64 13.40 -0.90 -6.09
C ILE A 64 12.84 0.51 -6.25
N LEU A 65 11.84 0.67 -7.12
CA LEU A 65 11.19 1.94 -7.39
C LEU A 65 9.82 1.99 -6.71
N VAL A 66 9.61 3.03 -5.89
CA VAL A 66 8.39 3.23 -5.13
C VAL A 66 7.82 4.63 -5.35
N HIS A 67 6.51 4.81 -5.17
CA HIS A 67 5.83 6.08 -5.43
C HIS A 67 5.63 6.94 -4.17
N SER A 68 5.83 6.40 -2.97
CA SER A 68 5.63 7.14 -1.72
C SER A 68 6.74 6.90 -0.70
N LYS A 69 6.97 7.92 0.16
CA LYS A 69 7.98 7.84 1.21
C LYS A 69 7.64 6.76 2.26
N ALA A 70 6.36 6.50 2.49
CA ALA A 70 5.92 5.43 3.40
C ALA A 70 6.34 4.06 2.86
N LEU A 71 6.14 3.80 1.57
CA LEU A 71 6.60 2.57 0.92
C LEU A 71 8.13 2.46 0.94
N LEU A 72 8.85 3.56 0.69
CA LEU A 72 10.31 3.56 0.76
C LEU A 72 10.80 3.09 2.13
N MET A 73 10.23 3.63 3.21
CA MET A 73 10.59 3.23 4.58
C MET A 73 10.23 1.76 4.84
N GLN A 74 9.04 1.33 4.42
CA GLN A 74 8.59 -0.06 4.58
C GLN A 74 9.49 -1.04 3.81
N TRP A 75 9.85 -0.73 2.57
CA TRP A 75 10.77 -1.53 1.78
C TRP A 75 12.15 -1.62 2.43
N HIS A 76 12.69 -0.49 2.86
CA HIS A 76 13.99 -0.43 3.53
C HIS A 76 14.01 -1.30 4.79
N GLU A 77 12.98 -1.23 5.63
CA GLU A 77 12.83 -2.04 6.83
C GLU A 77 12.74 -3.53 6.49
N ARG A 78 11.85 -3.89 5.56
CA ARG A 78 11.63 -5.29 5.18
C ARG A 78 12.82 -5.93 4.49
N LEU A 79 13.50 -5.21 3.60
CA LEU A 79 14.72 -5.72 2.98
C LEU A 79 15.83 -5.93 4.02
N SER A 80 15.96 -5.03 4.98
CA SER A 80 16.94 -5.18 6.08
C SER A 80 16.62 -6.37 6.99
N GLU A 81 15.33 -6.70 7.16
CA GLU A 81 14.85 -7.86 7.92
C GLU A 81 15.12 -9.17 7.17
N PHE A 82 14.78 -9.24 5.87
CA PHE A 82 14.75 -10.48 5.10
C PHE A 82 16.01 -10.77 4.29
N LEU A 83 16.90 -9.81 4.14
CA LEU A 83 18.14 -10.00 3.39
C LEU A 83 19.36 -9.94 4.30
N ASP A 84 20.28 -10.89 4.09
CA ASP A 84 21.64 -10.84 4.57
C ASP A 84 22.53 -10.43 3.40
N ILE A 85 23.02 -9.20 3.46
CA ILE A 85 23.82 -8.60 2.39
C ILE A 85 25.25 -8.50 2.93
N ASP A 86 26.16 -9.27 2.34
CA ASP A 86 27.59 -9.16 2.61
C ASP A 86 28.12 -7.92 1.89
N PHE A 87 28.20 -6.83 2.64
CA PHE A 87 28.60 -5.54 2.12
C PHE A 87 29.97 -5.13 2.68
N ILE A 88 30.94 -4.98 1.78
CA ILE A 88 32.27 -4.47 2.13
C ILE A 88 32.20 -2.94 2.13
N GLU A 89 32.43 -2.32 3.29
CA GLU A 89 32.33 -0.86 3.57
C GLU A 89 33.25 0.02 2.68
N ASP A 90 34.19 -0.58 1.96
CA ASP A 90 35.21 0.13 1.15
C ASP A 90 34.66 0.91 -0.04
N ASN A 91 33.39 0.67 -0.42
CA ASN A 91 32.74 1.30 -1.59
C ASN A 91 31.90 2.53 -1.24
N VAL A 92 31.85 2.95 0.03
CA VAL A 92 31.07 4.14 0.42
C VAL A 92 31.94 5.38 0.42
N PRO A 93 31.54 6.48 -0.23
CA PRO A 93 32.26 7.76 -0.12
C PRO A 93 32.29 8.23 1.33
N LYS A 94 33.46 8.25 1.97
CA LYS A 94 33.66 8.71 3.34
C LYS A 94 33.38 10.21 3.41
N LYS A 95 32.14 10.62 3.69
CA LYS A 95 31.86 12.01 4.06
C LYS A 95 32.29 12.26 5.50
N ARG A 96 33.14 13.27 5.72
CA ARG A 96 33.54 13.76 7.06
C ARG A 96 32.29 14.21 7.83
N GLY A 97 31.97 13.53 8.93
CA GLY A 97 30.85 13.87 9.82
C GLY A 97 30.35 12.64 10.58
N ARG A 98 29.52 12.81 11.60
CA ARG A 98 28.99 11.81 12.54
C ARG A 98 28.85 10.40 11.95
N LYS A 99 29.33 9.36 12.69
CA LYS A 99 29.09 7.94 12.33
C LYS A 99 27.61 7.72 12.06
N LYS A 100 27.20 7.72 10.78
CA LYS A 100 25.89 7.20 10.39
C LYS A 100 25.92 5.70 10.60
N VAL A 101 24.91 5.17 11.28
CA VAL A 101 24.65 3.73 11.29
C VAL A 101 24.50 3.32 9.83
N PHE A 102 25.39 2.48 9.36
CA PHE A 102 25.40 1.99 7.99
C PHE A 102 24.22 1.02 7.84
N SER A 103 23.42 1.22 6.78
CA SER A 103 22.39 0.26 6.38
C SER A 103 22.85 -0.47 5.13
N PRO A 104 22.76 -1.81 5.07
CA PRO A 104 23.10 -2.59 3.89
C PRO A 104 22.11 -2.35 2.72
N VAL A 105 20.99 -1.68 2.98
CA VAL A 105 20.01 -1.24 1.99
C VAL A 105 20.11 0.27 1.85
N GLY A 106 20.43 0.75 0.64
CA GLY A 106 20.48 2.18 0.35
C GLY A 106 19.10 2.77 0.08
N SER A 107 19.01 4.10 0.13
CA SER A 107 17.75 4.79 -0.15
C SER A 107 17.95 6.15 -0.80
N LEU A 108 16.98 6.55 -1.66
CA LEU A 108 16.93 7.87 -2.26
C LEU A 108 15.54 8.48 -2.07
N ASP A 109 15.48 9.60 -1.36
CA ASP A 109 14.31 10.47 -1.29
C ASP A 109 14.70 11.93 -1.52
N SER A 110 13.74 12.87 -1.42
CA SER A 110 13.98 14.31 -1.59
C SER A 110 14.96 14.91 -0.58
N THR A 111 15.23 14.22 0.53
CA THR A 111 16.04 14.74 1.65
C THR A 111 17.32 13.95 1.89
N SER A 112 17.44 12.75 1.36
CA SER A 112 18.55 11.85 1.62
C SER A 112 18.89 11.02 0.40
N ASN A 113 20.19 10.86 0.15
CA ASN A 113 20.75 9.94 -0.82
C ASN A 113 21.80 9.07 -0.14
N THR A 114 21.51 7.77 -0.02
CA THR A 114 22.40 6.75 0.53
C THR A 114 22.54 5.57 -0.43
N LEU A 115 22.30 5.78 -1.74
CA LEU A 115 22.48 4.74 -2.75
C LEU A 115 23.92 4.25 -2.75
N HIS A 116 24.10 2.94 -2.88
CA HIS A 116 25.42 2.30 -2.95
C HIS A 116 25.54 1.28 -4.08
N GLY A 117 24.48 1.08 -4.89
CA GLY A 117 24.52 0.25 -6.09
C GLY A 117 24.49 -1.27 -5.82
N VAL A 118 24.02 -1.70 -4.64
CA VAL A 118 23.86 -3.12 -4.28
C VAL A 118 22.37 -3.49 -4.22
N VAL A 119 21.68 -3.08 -3.16
CA VAL A 119 20.22 -3.15 -3.05
C VAL A 119 19.74 -1.80 -2.56
N ASP A 120 19.05 -1.10 -3.40
CA ASP A 120 18.66 0.29 -3.15
C ASP A 120 17.17 0.49 -3.40
N VAL A 121 16.55 1.37 -2.62
CA VAL A 121 15.14 1.78 -2.76
C VAL A 121 15.08 3.25 -3.11
N ALA A 122 14.47 3.60 -4.23
CA ALA A 122 14.35 5.00 -4.66
C ALA A 122 12.89 5.45 -4.78
N LEU A 123 12.63 6.65 -4.26
CA LEU A 123 11.39 7.33 -4.53
C LEU A 123 11.38 7.82 -5.98
N MET A 124 10.37 7.43 -6.74
CA MET A 124 10.30 7.70 -8.18
C MET A 124 10.50 9.18 -8.54
N GLN A 125 9.89 10.10 -7.76
CA GLN A 125 10.04 11.54 -7.98
C GLN A 125 11.47 12.03 -7.74
N SER A 126 12.26 11.32 -6.94
CA SER A 126 13.66 11.66 -6.66
C SER A 126 14.63 11.14 -7.71
N CYS A 127 14.14 10.34 -8.69
CA CYS A 127 14.92 9.91 -9.84
C CYS A 127 15.10 11.01 -10.90
N PHE A 128 14.51 12.18 -10.71
CA PHE A 128 14.64 13.34 -11.60
C PHE A 128 15.53 14.41 -11.01
N GLU A 129 16.18 15.15 -11.89
CA GLU A 129 16.92 16.38 -11.61
C GLU A 129 16.78 17.29 -12.84
N ASP A 130 16.34 18.52 -12.61
CA ASP A 130 16.13 19.53 -13.67
C ASP A 130 15.27 19.05 -14.84
N GLY A 131 14.30 18.15 -14.59
CA GLY A 131 13.39 17.59 -15.58
C GLY A 131 13.94 16.35 -16.32
N GLU A 132 15.20 15.97 -16.08
CA GLU A 132 15.83 14.80 -16.67
C GLU A 132 15.93 13.63 -15.68
N VAL A 133 15.96 12.41 -16.20
CA VAL A 133 16.14 11.20 -15.38
C VAL A 133 17.61 11.04 -15.03
N LYS A 134 17.91 10.89 -13.74
CA LYS A 134 19.27 10.68 -13.23
C LYS A 134 19.87 9.40 -13.78
N SER A 135 21.14 9.44 -14.13
CA SER A 135 21.87 8.33 -14.77
C SER A 135 21.94 7.06 -13.90
N PHE A 136 21.91 7.17 -12.57
CA PHE A 136 22.03 6.02 -11.67
C PHE A 136 20.98 4.92 -11.91
N VAL A 137 19.83 5.24 -12.51
CA VAL A 137 18.79 4.25 -12.83
C VAL A 137 19.27 3.19 -13.82
N GLN A 138 20.37 3.48 -14.53
CA GLN A 138 21.00 2.58 -15.50
C GLN A 138 22.06 1.66 -14.88
N ASP A 139 22.41 1.85 -13.61
CA ASP A 139 23.55 1.16 -12.97
C ASP A 139 23.18 -0.22 -12.41
N TYR A 140 21.91 -0.61 -12.46
CA TYR A 140 21.40 -1.85 -11.88
C TYR A 140 21.06 -2.88 -12.95
N GLY A 141 21.34 -4.14 -12.63
CA GLY A 141 20.98 -5.27 -13.50
C GLY A 141 19.55 -5.76 -13.28
N MET A 142 18.93 -5.40 -12.15
CA MET A 142 17.53 -5.70 -11.85
C MET A 142 16.82 -4.45 -11.33
N VAL A 143 15.61 -4.23 -11.81
CA VAL A 143 14.69 -3.20 -11.33
C VAL A 143 13.37 -3.85 -10.92
N ILE A 144 12.88 -3.52 -9.72
CA ILE A 144 11.59 -3.92 -9.21
C ILE A 144 10.72 -2.67 -9.04
N VAL A 145 9.52 -2.69 -9.60
CA VAL A 145 8.57 -1.57 -9.56
C VAL A 145 7.42 -1.94 -8.66
N ASP A 146 7.35 -1.34 -7.48
CA ASP A 146 6.23 -1.57 -6.57
C ASP A 146 5.02 -0.74 -6.95
N GLU A 147 3.84 -1.33 -6.77
CA GLU A 147 2.55 -0.80 -7.20
C GLU A 147 2.62 -0.29 -8.66
N CYS A 148 3.09 -1.16 -9.56
CA CYS A 148 3.38 -0.82 -10.96
C CYS A 148 2.15 -0.34 -11.75
N HIS A 149 0.94 -0.44 -11.18
CA HIS A 149 -0.26 0.18 -11.76
C HIS A 149 -0.18 1.73 -11.79
N HIS A 150 0.75 2.35 -11.05
CA HIS A 150 1.05 3.78 -11.16
C HIS A 150 1.95 4.15 -12.35
N VAL A 151 2.52 3.19 -13.09
CA VAL A 151 3.46 3.39 -14.22
C VAL A 151 2.91 4.27 -15.34
N SER A 152 1.60 4.36 -15.48
CA SER A 152 0.97 5.23 -16.49
C SER A 152 1.03 6.74 -16.17
N SER A 153 1.58 7.16 -15.04
CA SER A 153 1.96 8.56 -14.86
C SER A 153 3.18 8.86 -15.73
N ILE A 154 3.22 10.03 -16.36
CA ILE A 154 4.31 10.47 -17.24
C ILE A 154 5.67 10.33 -16.55
N THR A 155 5.74 10.65 -15.26
CA THR A 155 6.94 10.53 -14.44
C THR A 155 7.45 9.08 -14.36
N PHE A 156 6.56 8.14 -14.09
CA PHE A 156 6.88 6.73 -13.97
C PHE A 156 7.35 6.13 -15.30
N GLU A 157 6.62 6.41 -16.36
CA GLU A 157 6.94 5.97 -17.70
C GLU A 157 8.32 6.50 -18.16
N ASN A 158 8.61 7.77 -17.88
CA ASN A 158 9.88 8.38 -18.23
C ASN A 158 11.06 7.71 -17.51
N VAL A 159 10.96 7.41 -16.20
CA VAL A 159 12.02 6.68 -15.49
C VAL A 159 12.25 5.31 -16.11
N LEU A 160 11.17 4.55 -16.35
CA LEU A 160 11.30 3.18 -16.87
C LEU A 160 11.85 3.13 -18.31
N LYS A 161 11.59 4.13 -19.15
CA LYS A 161 12.22 4.26 -20.48
C LYS A 161 13.75 4.43 -20.41
N HIS A 162 14.28 4.93 -19.29
CA HIS A 162 15.73 5.09 -19.09
C HIS A 162 16.37 3.91 -18.37
N VAL A 163 15.58 2.98 -17.83
CA VAL A 163 16.08 1.74 -17.23
C VAL A 163 16.66 0.84 -18.30
N THR A 164 17.91 0.42 -18.11
CA THR A 164 18.63 -0.51 -18.98
C THR A 164 18.80 -1.90 -18.37
N ALA A 165 18.22 -2.13 -17.20
CA ALA A 165 18.34 -3.38 -16.45
C ALA A 165 17.89 -4.61 -17.28
N HIS A 166 18.67 -5.70 -17.19
CA HIS A 166 18.31 -6.96 -17.83
C HIS A 166 17.03 -7.57 -17.22
N TYR A 167 16.79 -7.37 -15.93
CA TYR A 167 15.60 -7.86 -15.23
C TYR A 167 14.71 -6.71 -14.80
N VAL A 168 13.42 -6.75 -15.21
CA VAL A 168 12.42 -5.75 -14.80
C VAL A 168 11.16 -6.44 -14.32
N TYR A 169 10.83 -6.30 -13.06
CA TYR A 169 9.64 -6.92 -12.48
C TYR A 169 8.70 -5.88 -11.87
N GLY A 170 7.40 -6.02 -12.19
CA GLY A 170 6.34 -5.23 -11.60
C GLY A 170 5.61 -5.98 -10.50
N LEU A 171 5.29 -5.31 -9.40
CA LEU A 171 4.45 -5.83 -8.32
C LEU A 171 3.18 -4.98 -8.25
N THR A 172 2.02 -5.61 -8.16
CA THR A 172 0.75 -4.88 -7.99
C THR A 172 -0.32 -5.76 -7.34
N ALA A 173 -1.25 -5.13 -6.62
CA ALA A 173 -2.47 -5.78 -6.17
C ALA A 173 -3.60 -5.67 -7.21
N THR A 174 -3.52 -4.71 -8.12
CA THR A 174 -4.58 -4.36 -9.08
C THR A 174 -3.99 -4.08 -10.45
N PRO A 175 -3.78 -5.13 -11.28
CA PRO A 175 -3.19 -4.95 -12.61
C PRO A 175 -4.14 -4.26 -13.59
N ILE A 176 -5.44 -4.26 -13.31
CA ILE A 176 -6.47 -3.62 -14.15
C ILE A 176 -6.70 -2.19 -13.65
N ARG A 177 -6.66 -1.23 -14.57
CA ARG A 177 -6.82 0.21 -14.29
C ARG A 177 -8.18 0.73 -14.77
N LYS A 178 -8.70 1.76 -14.07
CA LYS A 178 -9.95 2.45 -14.47
C LYS A 178 -9.86 3.14 -15.83
N ASP A 179 -8.68 3.69 -16.16
CA ASP A 179 -8.41 4.47 -17.35
C ASP A 179 -8.03 3.62 -18.58
N GLY A 180 -7.99 2.28 -18.44
CA GLY A 180 -7.63 1.38 -19.53
C GLY A 180 -6.14 1.39 -19.91
N LEU A 181 -5.29 2.13 -19.19
CA LEU A 181 -3.86 2.27 -19.50
C LEU A 181 -2.97 1.12 -18.97
N GLN A 182 -3.57 -0.03 -18.57
CA GLN A 182 -2.81 -1.22 -18.19
C GLN A 182 -1.84 -1.74 -19.27
N PRO A 183 -2.03 -1.56 -20.59
CA PRO A 183 -1.03 -1.99 -21.57
C PRO A 183 0.35 -1.34 -21.35
N ILE A 184 0.41 -0.11 -20.83
CA ILE A 184 1.67 0.58 -20.53
C ILE A 184 2.47 -0.18 -19.47
N ILE A 185 1.79 -0.76 -18.46
CA ILE A 185 2.44 -1.59 -17.44
C ILE A 185 3.11 -2.78 -18.10
N PHE A 186 2.41 -3.46 -19.02
CA PHE A 186 2.91 -4.65 -19.69
C PHE A 186 4.03 -4.34 -20.69
N MET A 187 4.00 -3.16 -21.31
CA MET A 187 5.09 -2.69 -22.16
C MET A 187 6.38 -2.46 -21.37
N GLN A 188 6.28 -1.97 -20.13
CA GLN A 188 7.43 -1.61 -19.31
C GLN A 188 7.92 -2.78 -18.43
N CYS A 189 7.01 -3.51 -17.81
CA CYS A 189 7.34 -4.56 -16.84
C CYS A 189 7.14 -5.99 -17.36
N GLY A 190 6.63 -6.16 -18.59
CA GLY A 190 6.26 -7.45 -19.15
C GLY A 190 4.87 -7.94 -18.74
N PRO A 191 4.44 -9.11 -19.22
CA PRO A 191 3.12 -9.67 -18.95
C PRO A 191 3.01 -10.19 -17.51
N ILE A 192 1.78 -10.44 -17.07
CA ILE A 192 1.54 -11.10 -15.77
C ILE A 192 2.07 -12.54 -15.87
N ARG A 193 3.08 -12.85 -15.04
CA ARG A 193 3.68 -14.19 -14.94
C ARG A 193 3.07 -15.03 -13.83
N PHE A 194 2.59 -14.36 -12.78
CA PHE A 194 1.88 -15.01 -11.69
C PHE A 194 0.76 -14.11 -11.20
N SER A 195 -0.43 -14.70 -11.02
CA SER A 195 -1.59 -14.00 -10.49
C SER A 195 -2.24 -14.82 -9.40
N VAL A 196 -2.44 -14.20 -8.27
CA VAL A 196 -3.20 -14.81 -7.17
C VAL A 196 -4.66 -14.42 -7.33
N ASP A 197 -5.55 -15.38 -7.44
CA ASP A 197 -6.97 -15.13 -7.34
C ASP A 197 -7.30 -14.66 -5.91
N ALA A 198 -7.76 -13.42 -5.80
CA ALA A 198 -8.16 -12.84 -4.53
C ALA A 198 -9.22 -13.71 -3.81
N LYS A 199 -10.14 -14.34 -4.57
CA LYS A 199 -11.16 -15.23 -4.00
C LYS A 199 -10.56 -16.52 -3.45
N ALA A 200 -9.64 -17.16 -4.18
CA ALA A 200 -8.96 -18.36 -3.70
C ALA A 200 -8.11 -18.09 -2.46
N GLN A 201 -7.44 -16.94 -2.39
CA GLN A 201 -6.66 -16.53 -1.22
C GLN A 201 -7.56 -16.22 -0.02
N ILE A 202 -8.73 -15.67 -0.29
CA ILE A 202 -9.79 -15.41 0.69
C ILE A 202 -10.25 -16.72 1.35
N GLN A 203 -10.43 -17.77 0.58
CA GLN A 203 -10.90 -19.07 1.10
C GLN A 203 -9.86 -19.81 1.96
N LYS A 204 -8.58 -19.51 1.81
CA LYS A 204 -7.48 -20.14 2.56
C LYS A 204 -7.20 -19.46 3.93
N GLN A 205 -7.82 -18.32 4.24
CA GLN A 205 -7.61 -17.65 5.51
C GLN A 205 -8.48 -18.26 6.61
N SER A 206 -7.92 -18.30 7.83
CA SER A 206 -8.51 -18.98 8.98
C SER A 206 -9.68 -18.25 9.65
N PHE A 207 -10.01 -17.02 9.21
CA PHE A 207 -11.07 -16.21 9.81
C PHE A 207 -12.24 -15.93 8.85
N GLN A 208 -13.44 -15.81 9.42
CA GLN A 208 -14.64 -15.48 8.67
C GLN A 208 -14.69 -14.01 8.29
N ARG A 209 -15.48 -13.68 7.26
CA ARG A 209 -15.66 -12.29 6.78
C ARG A 209 -17.12 -11.98 6.68
N TYR A 210 -17.45 -10.79 7.16
CA TYR A 210 -18.81 -10.29 7.11
C TYR A 210 -18.83 -8.93 6.46
N LEU A 211 -19.61 -8.79 5.40
CA LEU A 211 -20.04 -7.50 4.89
C LEU A 211 -21.38 -7.16 5.57
N VAL A 212 -21.40 -6.02 6.24
CA VAL A 212 -22.56 -5.51 6.97
C VAL A 212 -23.08 -4.28 6.25
N PRO A 213 -24.09 -4.43 5.36
CA PRO A 213 -24.71 -3.27 4.73
C PRO A 213 -25.54 -2.49 5.74
N ARG A 214 -25.36 -1.19 5.80
CA ARG A 214 -26.11 -0.25 6.64
C ARG A 214 -26.85 0.74 5.79
N PHE A 215 -28.15 0.59 5.67
CA PHE A 215 -29.00 1.50 4.90
C PHE A 215 -29.22 2.77 5.68
N THR A 216 -28.95 3.90 5.05
CA THR A 216 -29.17 5.21 5.63
C THR A 216 -30.48 5.83 5.13
N SER A 217 -31.05 6.72 5.92
CA SER A 217 -32.20 7.53 5.51
C SER A 217 -31.80 8.92 4.99
N TYR A 218 -30.52 9.10 4.62
CA TYR A 218 -30.03 10.32 3.99
C TYR A 218 -30.83 10.65 2.75
N ARG A 219 -31.23 11.92 2.62
CA ARG A 219 -31.87 12.47 1.42
C ARG A 219 -31.13 13.73 1.00
N PRO A 220 -30.81 13.90 -0.28
CA PRO A 220 -30.22 15.13 -0.77
C PRO A 220 -31.17 16.32 -0.56
N VAL A 221 -30.62 17.48 -0.24
CA VAL A 221 -31.39 18.69 0.08
C VAL A 221 -31.96 19.35 -1.16
N THR A 222 -31.43 19.05 -2.36
CA THR A 222 -31.85 19.65 -3.64
C THR A 222 -31.84 18.60 -4.75
N ASP A 223 -32.74 18.74 -5.73
CA ASP A 223 -32.85 17.89 -6.93
C ASP A 223 -31.79 18.24 -8.01
N ASP A 224 -30.92 19.19 -7.77
CA ASP A 224 -29.90 19.60 -8.73
C ASP A 224 -28.79 18.55 -8.85
N LYS A 225 -28.30 18.31 -10.07
CA LYS A 225 -27.15 17.42 -10.35
C LYS A 225 -25.86 17.93 -9.65
N HIS A 226 -25.65 17.50 -8.44
CA HIS A 226 -24.43 17.83 -7.70
C HIS A 226 -23.22 17.12 -8.29
N THR A 227 -22.07 17.82 -8.27
CA THR A 227 -20.80 17.14 -8.49
C THR A 227 -20.58 16.10 -7.38
N PHE A 228 -19.88 15.00 -7.66
CA PHE A 228 -19.55 13.98 -6.66
C PHE A 228 -18.84 14.59 -5.43
N THR A 229 -18.10 15.68 -5.63
CA THR A 229 -17.43 16.41 -4.54
C THR A 229 -18.43 17.09 -3.60
N ALA A 230 -19.46 17.73 -4.14
CA ALA A 230 -20.52 18.36 -3.33
C ALA A 230 -21.36 17.32 -2.60
N LEU A 231 -21.71 16.22 -3.27
CA LEU A 231 -22.41 15.09 -2.67
C LEU A 231 -21.60 14.49 -1.51
N SER A 232 -20.31 14.21 -1.71
CA SER A 232 -19.43 13.69 -0.65
C SER A 232 -19.32 14.64 0.53
N GLN A 233 -19.43 15.95 0.31
CA GLN A 233 -19.45 16.94 1.40
C GLN A 233 -20.75 16.86 2.19
N SER A 234 -21.89 16.86 1.50
CA SER A 234 -23.21 16.76 2.13
C SER A 234 -23.37 15.46 2.94
N LEU A 235 -22.88 14.34 2.42
CA LEU A 235 -22.84 13.07 3.15
C LEU A 235 -21.97 13.14 4.41
N ALA A 236 -20.81 13.77 4.32
CA ALA A 236 -19.88 13.93 5.44
C ALA A 236 -20.43 14.84 6.56
N GLU A 237 -21.26 15.82 6.18
CA GLU A 237 -21.88 16.79 7.09
C GLU A 237 -23.24 16.30 7.66
N SER A 238 -23.77 15.19 7.15
CA SER A 238 -25.07 14.66 7.61
C SER A 238 -24.99 14.12 9.03
N GLU A 239 -25.59 14.84 9.98
CA GLU A 239 -25.60 14.50 11.41
C GLU A 239 -26.21 13.11 11.67
N MET A 240 -27.35 12.81 11.06
CA MET A 240 -28.04 11.53 11.19
C MET A 240 -27.15 10.36 10.72
N ARG A 241 -26.48 10.54 9.60
CA ARG A 241 -25.57 9.54 9.04
C ARG A 241 -24.36 9.33 9.94
N ASN A 242 -23.78 10.41 10.44
CA ASN A 242 -22.62 10.35 11.35
C ASN A 242 -22.99 9.71 12.68
N ASN A 243 -24.17 10.01 13.24
CA ASN A 243 -24.63 9.36 14.49
C ASN A 243 -24.80 7.85 14.31
N LEU A 244 -25.31 7.37 13.17
CA LEU A 244 -25.38 5.94 12.85
C LEU A 244 -23.99 5.30 12.78
N ILE A 245 -23.01 5.97 12.15
CA ILE A 245 -21.62 5.49 12.08
C ILE A 245 -21.01 5.40 13.48
N ILE A 246 -21.20 6.43 14.32
CA ILE A 246 -20.67 6.47 15.67
C ILE A 246 -21.27 5.35 16.53
N GLU A 247 -22.58 5.13 16.45
CA GLU A 247 -23.26 4.05 17.19
C GLU A 247 -22.68 2.67 16.81
N ASP A 248 -22.54 2.39 15.51
CA ASP A 248 -21.97 1.13 15.04
C ASP A 248 -20.50 0.95 15.50
N VAL A 249 -19.70 2.02 15.47
CA VAL A 249 -18.31 2.01 15.95
C VAL A 249 -18.23 1.72 17.43
N LEU A 250 -19.07 2.37 18.25
CA LEU A 250 -19.10 2.15 19.70
C LEU A 250 -19.54 0.72 20.04
N ASN A 251 -20.50 0.17 19.31
CA ASN A 251 -20.92 -1.23 19.46
C ASN A 251 -19.80 -2.20 19.11
N ALA A 252 -18.99 -1.90 18.07
CA ALA A 252 -17.82 -2.69 17.72
C ALA A 252 -16.75 -2.63 18.84
N VAL A 253 -16.44 -1.44 19.35
CA VAL A 253 -15.48 -1.24 20.46
C VAL A 253 -15.96 -1.97 21.73
N ALA A 254 -17.23 -1.85 22.09
CA ALA A 254 -17.82 -2.56 23.22
C ALA A 254 -17.74 -4.09 23.09
N SER A 255 -17.70 -4.60 21.84
CA SER A 255 -17.49 -6.01 21.54
C SER A 255 -16.01 -6.42 21.52
N GLY A 256 -15.09 -5.57 21.98
CA GLY A 256 -13.64 -5.84 22.02
C GLY A 256 -12.94 -5.74 20.66
N ARG A 257 -13.57 -5.14 19.64
CA ARG A 257 -13.00 -5.01 18.31
C ARG A 257 -12.12 -3.78 18.16
N THR A 258 -11.27 -3.80 17.16
CA THR A 258 -10.40 -2.66 16.82
C THR A 258 -10.78 -2.08 15.45
N PRO A 259 -11.70 -1.11 15.44
CA PRO A 259 -12.21 -0.52 14.21
C PRO A 259 -11.28 0.50 13.59
N ILE A 260 -11.33 0.56 12.24
CA ILE A 260 -10.85 1.67 11.44
C ILE A 260 -12.00 2.28 10.65
N ILE A 261 -12.11 3.60 10.68
CA ILE A 261 -13.09 4.37 9.91
C ILE A 261 -12.36 5.05 8.77
N LEU A 262 -12.82 4.79 7.54
CA LEU A 262 -12.25 5.39 6.33
C LEU A 262 -13.20 6.40 5.72
N THR A 263 -12.67 7.57 5.45
CA THR A 263 -13.35 8.63 4.70
C THR A 263 -12.41 9.24 3.67
N SER A 264 -12.97 9.91 2.67
CA SER A 264 -12.17 10.60 1.63
C SER A 264 -11.86 12.07 2.00
N ARG A 265 -12.36 12.59 3.11
CA ARG A 265 -12.29 14.03 3.48
C ARG A 265 -11.65 14.22 4.84
N THR A 266 -10.66 15.12 4.92
CA THR A 266 -9.97 15.46 6.17
C THR A 266 -10.94 16.10 7.18
N SER A 267 -11.86 16.98 6.72
CA SER A 267 -12.88 17.59 7.59
C SER A 267 -13.79 16.53 8.24
N HIS A 268 -14.12 15.46 7.54
CA HIS A 268 -14.91 14.37 8.08
C HIS A 268 -14.11 13.54 9.10
N VAL A 269 -12.80 13.35 8.88
CA VAL A 269 -11.91 12.74 9.90
C VAL A 269 -11.96 13.55 11.20
N GLU A 270 -11.85 14.88 11.11
CA GLU A 270 -11.91 15.77 12.28
C GLU A 270 -13.26 15.66 13.01
N LEU A 271 -14.35 15.69 12.26
CA LEU A 271 -15.71 15.60 12.83
C LEU A 271 -15.92 14.28 13.58
N ILE A 272 -15.66 13.15 12.93
CA ILE A 272 -15.82 11.81 13.51
C ILE A 272 -14.90 11.62 14.73
N THR A 273 -13.65 12.10 14.65
CA THR A 273 -12.70 12.06 15.77
C THR A 273 -13.26 12.80 16.97
N LYS A 274 -13.73 14.04 16.77
CA LYS A 274 -14.33 14.86 17.84
C LYS A 274 -15.56 14.20 18.48
N MET A 275 -16.36 13.48 17.70
CA MET A 275 -17.52 12.75 18.23
C MET A 275 -17.13 11.52 19.06
N LEU A 276 -15.99 10.87 18.72
CA LEU A 276 -15.53 9.65 19.41
C LEU A 276 -14.66 9.92 20.64
N GLU A 277 -13.88 10.98 20.67
CA GLU A 277 -12.94 11.31 21.76
C GLU A 277 -13.60 11.31 23.17
N PRO A 278 -14.84 11.78 23.37
CA PRO A 278 -15.50 11.72 24.68
C PRO A 278 -15.89 10.30 25.11
N GLN A 279 -15.92 9.33 24.18
CA GLN A 279 -16.54 8.02 24.38
C GLN A 279 -15.55 6.86 24.29
N VAL A 280 -14.37 7.06 23.71
CA VAL A 280 -13.34 6.03 23.50
C VAL A 280 -11.99 6.53 23.99
N ALA A 281 -11.33 5.73 24.84
CA ALA A 281 -10.08 6.13 25.49
C ALA A 281 -8.92 6.42 24.50
N ASN A 282 -8.87 5.69 23.38
CA ASN A 282 -7.82 5.88 22.38
C ASN A 282 -8.46 6.08 21.00
N VAL A 283 -8.48 7.32 20.53
CA VAL A 283 -8.87 7.68 19.16
C VAL A 283 -7.62 8.20 18.46
N ILE A 284 -7.23 7.54 17.37
CA ILE A 284 -6.04 7.88 16.58
C ILE A 284 -6.48 8.40 15.21
N LYS A 285 -6.04 9.62 14.91
CA LYS A 285 -6.30 10.29 13.64
C LYS A 285 -5.14 10.06 12.68
N LEU A 286 -5.44 9.57 11.46
CA LEU A 286 -4.47 9.32 10.40
C LEU A 286 -4.87 10.09 9.13
N THR A 287 -4.26 11.25 8.93
CA THR A 287 -4.39 12.03 7.70
C THR A 287 -3.06 12.10 6.98
N GLY A 288 -3.07 12.36 5.66
CA GLY A 288 -1.83 12.55 4.89
C GLY A 288 -1.01 13.76 5.30
N GLU A 289 -1.55 14.61 6.18
CA GLU A 289 -0.95 15.82 6.69
C GLU A 289 0.03 15.53 7.84
N GLY A 290 1.01 16.39 8.00
CA GLY A 290 1.99 16.32 9.07
C GLY A 290 3.41 15.93 8.63
N THR A 291 4.38 16.27 9.48
CA THR A 291 5.80 15.99 9.24
C THR A 291 6.12 14.50 9.42
N SER A 292 7.24 14.06 8.87
CA SER A 292 7.74 12.69 9.07
C SER A 292 7.95 12.36 10.56
N LYS A 293 8.23 13.37 11.40
CA LYS A 293 8.33 13.23 12.86
C LYS A 293 6.97 12.90 13.45
N HIS A 294 5.94 13.67 13.11
CA HIS A 294 4.57 13.43 13.59
C HIS A 294 4.04 12.04 13.22
N LYS A 295 4.33 11.58 11.99
CA LYS A 295 3.94 10.22 11.56
C LYS A 295 4.60 9.13 12.41
N ARG A 296 5.89 9.29 12.76
CA ARG A 296 6.59 8.35 13.65
C ARG A 296 6.00 8.34 15.07
N GLU A 297 5.68 9.53 15.59
CA GLU A 297 5.05 9.68 16.92
C GLU A 297 3.70 8.96 16.96
N ILE A 298 2.89 9.04 15.89
CA ILE A 298 1.61 8.33 15.80
C ILE A 298 1.83 6.80 15.76
N ILE A 299 2.79 6.32 14.98
CA ILE A 299 3.11 4.87 14.91
C ILE A 299 3.57 4.39 16.28
N GLN A 300 4.45 5.13 16.96
CA GLN A 300 4.91 4.81 18.30
C GLN A 300 3.73 4.77 19.28
N LYS A 301 2.86 5.78 19.25
CA LYS A 301 1.64 5.82 20.09
C LYS A 301 0.74 4.60 19.85
N LEU A 302 0.59 4.16 18.61
CA LEU A 302 -0.18 2.95 18.28
C LEU A 302 0.46 1.68 18.84
N GLN A 303 1.79 1.60 18.86
CA GLN A 303 2.53 0.46 19.42
C GLN A 303 2.45 0.42 20.94
N ASP A 304 2.41 1.59 21.57
CA ASP A 304 2.36 1.73 23.04
C ASP A 304 0.96 1.44 23.62
N ILE A 305 -0.10 1.41 22.81
CA ILE A 305 -1.46 1.10 23.26
C ILE A 305 -1.57 -0.40 23.58
N PRO A 306 -1.93 -0.78 24.83
CA PRO A 306 -2.14 -2.16 25.20
C PRO A 306 -3.12 -2.90 24.30
N ARG A 307 -2.92 -4.22 24.11
CA ARG A 307 -3.75 -5.01 23.19
C ARG A 307 -5.23 -5.09 23.59
N ASP A 308 -5.53 -5.02 24.86
CA ASP A 308 -6.87 -5.06 25.46
C ASP A 308 -7.52 -3.68 25.57
N ALA A 309 -6.75 -2.60 25.39
CA ALA A 309 -7.29 -1.25 25.49
C ALA A 309 -8.18 -0.89 24.29
N PRO A 310 -9.34 -0.23 24.51
CA PRO A 310 -10.19 0.28 23.44
C PRO A 310 -9.41 1.21 22.51
N LEU A 311 -9.50 0.97 21.20
CA LEU A 311 -8.83 1.75 20.18
C LEU A 311 -9.71 1.91 18.94
N VAL A 312 -9.82 3.13 18.45
CA VAL A 312 -10.44 3.47 17.17
C VAL A 312 -9.44 4.25 16.32
N ILE A 313 -9.33 3.89 15.05
CA ILE A 313 -8.54 4.65 14.07
C ILE A 313 -9.50 5.37 13.12
N VAL A 314 -9.31 6.67 12.92
CA VAL A 314 -10.05 7.47 11.93
C VAL A 314 -9.06 7.97 10.89
N ALA A 315 -9.25 7.60 9.62
CA ALA A 315 -8.25 7.80 8.60
C ALA A 315 -8.81 8.29 7.27
N THR A 316 -7.98 9.02 6.52
CA THR A 316 -8.24 9.18 5.08
C THR A 316 -7.78 7.95 4.32
N GLY A 317 -8.59 7.54 3.32
CA GLY A 317 -8.29 6.37 2.52
C GLY A 317 -6.91 6.43 1.85
N LYS A 318 -6.46 7.61 1.42
CA LYS A 318 -5.13 7.80 0.84
C LYS A 318 -4.01 7.38 1.80
N TYR A 319 -4.09 7.75 3.08
CA TYR A 319 -3.06 7.39 4.07
C TYR A 319 -3.01 5.87 4.32
N VAL A 320 -4.16 5.22 4.43
CA VAL A 320 -4.24 3.77 4.66
C VAL A 320 -3.79 2.99 3.42
N GLY A 321 -4.10 3.48 2.21
CA GLY A 321 -3.65 2.90 0.96
C GLY A 321 -2.13 2.88 0.79
N GLU A 322 -1.43 3.89 1.31
CA GLU A 322 0.00 4.14 1.07
C GLU A 322 0.94 3.52 2.13
N GLY A 323 0.68 2.32 2.63
CA GLY A 323 1.67 1.59 3.46
C GLY A 323 1.35 1.52 4.95
N PHE A 324 0.20 1.99 5.42
CA PHE A 324 -0.22 1.78 6.80
C PHE A 324 -0.53 0.30 7.05
N ASP A 325 0.09 -0.29 8.05
CA ASP A 325 -0.08 -1.70 8.42
C ASP A 325 -0.22 -1.81 9.96
N TYR A 326 -1.38 -2.29 10.41
CA TYR A 326 -1.66 -2.51 11.82
C TYR A 326 -2.48 -3.80 11.98
N PRO A 327 -1.84 -4.94 12.28
CA PRO A 327 -2.45 -6.28 12.25
C PRO A 327 -3.66 -6.47 13.19
N ARG A 328 -3.75 -5.67 14.25
CA ARG A 328 -4.85 -5.72 15.22
C ARG A 328 -6.21 -5.33 14.62
N LEU A 329 -6.24 -4.59 13.50
CA LEU A 329 -7.49 -4.15 12.85
C LEU A 329 -8.34 -5.34 12.41
N ASP A 330 -9.61 -5.35 12.80
CA ASP A 330 -10.58 -6.39 12.49
C ASP A 330 -11.92 -5.88 11.96
N THR A 331 -12.16 -4.57 12.05
CA THR A 331 -13.41 -3.96 11.60
C THR A 331 -13.15 -2.70 10.78
N LEU A 332 -13.76 -2.62 9.61
CA LEU A 332 -13.66 -1.48 8.69
C LEU A 332 -15.02 -0.81 8.54
N PHE A 333 -15.06 0.49 8.71
CA PHE A 333 -16.22 1.34 8.45
C PHE A 333 -15.96 2.23 7.24
N LEU A 334 -16.67 2.01 6.14
CA LEU A 334 -16.60 2.82 4.93
C LEU A 334 -17.52 4.02 5.07
N ALA A 335 -17.05 5.07 5.73
CA ALA A 335 -17.85 6.23 6.10
C ALA A 335 -18.34 7.08 4.92
N LEU A 336 -17.76 6.95 3.72
CA LEU A 336 -18.23 7.57 2.46
C LEU A 336 -18.19 6.54 1.34
N PRO A 337 -19.05 6.68 0.32
CA PRO A 337 -19.10 5.76 -0.82
C PRO A 337 -17.78 5.68 -1.56
N ILE A 338 -17.38 4.48 -1.95
CA ILE A 338 -16.15 4.22 -2.71
C ILE A 338 -16.52 3.72 -4.10
N SER A 339 -16.10 4.45 -5.12
CA SER A 339 -16.40 4.14 -6.52
C SER A 339 -15.45 3.16 -7.19
N TRP A 340 -14.32 2.79 -6.54
CA TRP A 340 -13.29 1.97 -7.17
C TRP A 340 -13.00 0.68 -6.43
N LYS A 341 -13.17 -0.43 -7.15
CA LYS A 341 -12.95 -1.81 -6.71
C LYS A 341 -11.57 -2.04 -6.09
N GLY A 342 -10.52 -1.50 -6.70
CA GLY A 342 -9.14 -1.65 -6.23
C GLY A 342 -8.89 -1.05 -4.86
N LEU A 343 -9.50 0.09 -4.54
CA LEU A 343 -9.41 0.71 -3.22
C LEU A 343 -10.09 -0.14 -2.15
N VAL A 344 -11.27 -0.65 -2.44
CA VAL A 344 -12.01 -1.52 -1.51
C VAL A 344 -11.20 -2.77 -1.19
N ALA A 345 -10.65 -3.44 -2.22
CA ALA A 345 -9.78 -4.61 -2.05
C ALA A 345 -8.50 -4.28 -1.27
N GLN A 346 -7.91 -3.11 -1.51
CA GLN A 346 -6.71 -2.66 -0.80
C GLN A 346 -7.00 -2.42 0.69
N TYR A 347 -8.12 -1.78 1.02
CA TYR A 347 -8.50 -1.53 2.41
C TYR A 347 -8.88 -2.82 3.14
N ALA A 348 -9.67 -3.67 2.51
CA ALA A 348 -10.01 -4.98 3.04
C ALA A 348 -8.74 -5.82 3.28
N GLY A 349 -7.77 -5.77 2.37
CA GLY A 349 -6.49 -6.45 2.50
C GLY A 349 -5.67 -6.05 3.73
N ARG A 350 -5.89 -4.84 4.29
CA ARG A 350 -5.25 -4.42 5.54
C ARG A 350 -5.81 -5.12 6.77
N LEU A 351 -7.09 -5.49 6.72
CA LEU A 351 -7.71 -6.25 7.79
C LEU A 351 -7.37 -7.74 7.71
N HIS A 352 -6.93 -8.22 6.56
CA HIS A 352 -6.64 -9.64 6.33
C HIS A 352 -5.28 -10.10 6.89
N ARG A 353 -4.59 -9.27 7.66
CA ARG A 353 -3.40 -9.67 8.41
C ARG A 353 -3.79 -10.63 9.53
N GLU A 354 -3.08 -11.74 9.59
CA GLU A 354 -3.21 -12.66 10.72
C GLU A 354 -2.77 -11.97 12.01
N ASN A 355 -3.56 -12.09 13.03
CA ASN A 355 -3.26 -11.62 14.37
C ASN A 355 -3.84 -12.60 15.38
N GLU A 356 -3.12 -12.86 16.44
CA GLU A 356 -3.53 -13.76 17.51
C GLU A 356 -4.89 -13.31 18.09
N GLY A 357 -5.85 -14.22 18.13
CA GLY A 357 -7.20 -13.96 18.61
C GLY A 357 -8.19 -13.40 17.59
N LYS A 358 -7.77 -13.11 16.35
CA LYS A 358 -8.69 -12.64 15.30
C LYS A 358 -9.49 -13.82 14.73
N THR A 359 -10.80 -13.80 14.99
CA THR A 359 -11.75 -14.86 14.54
C THR A 359 -12.53 -14.47 13.31
N ASP A 360 -12.83 -13.19 13.15
CA ASP A 360 -13.57 -12.65 12.01
C ASP A 360 -13.15 -11.22 11.67
N VAL A 361 -13.45 -10.81 10.45
CA VAL A 361 -13.30 -9.44 9.93
C VAL A 361 -14.67 -8.94 9.50
N ARG A 362 -15.01 -7.70 9.91
CA ARG A 362 -16.26 -7.05 9.54
C ARG A 362 -16.04 -5.79 8.75
N ILE A 363 -16.81 -5.61 7.70
CA ILE A 363 -16.78 -4.42 6.86
C ILE A 363 -18.19 -3.84 6.82
N TYR A 364 -18.33 -2.64 7.37
CA TYR A 364 -19.57 -1.88 7.37
C TYR A 364 -19.57 -0.94 6.17
N ASP A 365 -20.60 -1.05 5.33
CA ASP A 365 -20.79 -0.20 4.15
C ASP A 365 -22.12 0.56 4.29
N TYR A 366 -22.05 1.88 4.29
CA TYR A 366 -23.21 2.76 4.48
C TYR A 366 -23.82 3.12 3.14
N ILE A 367 -25.02 2.62 2.88
CA ILE A 367 -25.73 2.69 1.61
C ILE A 367 -26.80 3.76 1.67
N ASP A 368 -26.59 4.83 0.94
CA ASP A 368 -27.50 5.98 0.84
C ASP A 368 -28.50 5.73 -0.32
N ILE A 369 -29.53 4.92 -0.07
CA ILE A 369 -30.47 4.38 -1.07
C ILE A 369 -31.35 5.45 -1.76
N HIS A 370 -31.45 6.62 -1.16
CA HIS A 370 -32.23 7.74 -1.74
C HIS A 370 -31.36 8.64 -2.65
N GLU A 371 -30.07 8.28 -2.84
CA GLU A 371 -29.14 8.96 -3.73
C GLU A 371 -28.68 8.00 -4.82
N PRO A 372 -29.18 8.16 -6.07
CA PRO A 372 -28.93 7.19 -7.16
C PRO A 372 -27.43 6.97 -7.44
N VAL A 373 -26.61 8.00 -7.27
CA VAL A 373 -25.15 7.87 -7.47
C VAL A 373 -24.54 6.93 -6.42
N CYS A 374 -24.94 7.08 -5.15
CA CYS A 374 -24.46 6.23 -4.05
C CYS A 374 -25.00 4.80 -4.18
N GLU A 375 -26.29 4.64 -4.52
CA GLU A 375 -26.89 3.34 -4.76
C GLU A 375 -26.15 2.57 -5.86
N SER A 376 -25.77 3.23 -6.95
CA SER A 376 -25.00 2.62 -8.05
C SER A 376 -23.59 2.17 -7.66
N MET A 377 -23.03 2.67 -6.57
CA MET A 377 -21.70 2.29 -6.06
C MET A 377 -21.72 1.07 -5.15
N TYR A 378 -22.85 0.72 -4.55
CA TYR A 378 -22.98 -0.42 -3.64
C TYR A 378 -22.58 -1.78 -4.26
N PRO A 379 -22.96 -2.12 -5.51
CA PRO A 379 -22.53 -3.38 -6.12
C PRO A 379 -21.01 -3.53 -6.22
N VAL A 380 -20.28 -2.44 -6.21
CA VAL A 380 -18.79 -2.44 -6.22
C VAL A 380 -18.25 -2.98 -4.91
N SER A 381 -18.79 -2.53 -3.77
CA SER A 381 -18.41 -3.04 -2.45
C SER A 381 -18.82 -4.51 -2.31
N TYR A 382 -20.05 -4.86 -2.64
CA TYR A 382 -20.59 -6.19 -2.49
C TYR A 382 -19.80 -7.24 -3.28
N THR A 383 -19.53 -7.03 -4.57
CA THR A 383 -18.90 -8.04 -5.44
C THR A 383 -17.41 -8.30 -5.14
N HIS A 384 -16.76 -7.45 -4.36
CA HIS A 384 -15.31 -7.54 -4.08
C HIS A 384 -14.98 -7.78 -2.62
N LEU A 385 -15.95 -7.66 -1.73
CA LEU A 385 -15.81 -7.95 -0.31
C LEU A 385 -16.37 -9.32 0.07
N THR A 386 -17.25 -9.86 -0.76
CA THR A 386 -17.78 -11.25 -0.67
C THR A 386 -17.09 -12.17 -1.68
#